data_e83e4d77523c1fb5d02c72fd483fd703
#
_entry.id   e83e4d77523c1fb5d02c72fd483fd703
#
_cell.length_a   1.000
_cell.length_b   1.000
_cell.length_c   1.000
_cell.angle_alpha   90.00
_cell.angle_beta   90.00
_cell.angle_gamma   90.00
#
_symmetry.space_group_name_H-M   'P 1'
#
loop_
_entity.id
_entity.type
_entity.pdbx_description
1 polymer ?
#
loop_
_entity_poly.entity_id
_entity_poly.type
_entity_poly.pdbx_seq_one_letter_code
_entity_poly.pdbx_strand_id
1 'polypeptide(L)'
;MEVDTFNIPRFLAVLPLFSDLSPLELSRAAQGCQVRRLARSDTIFRFGEPCEEFHVVISGQVKLFAISPAGHEKVIELVGPGQSFAEALMFTGKSYILNAESLTNTLLLTVSKHAILAEIERDPRFSMKMLAGISRRLHGLIHDIESGALHSGVQRVIGYLLRDNEVQDGVTGEVITVSLPVTKATIASRLSLTPEYFSKVLRELEEQKLIEIDKRDIRIIDAQRLLRYGVQ
;
A
#
# COMPACT_ATOMS: atom_id res chain seq x y z
N MET A 1 -0.63 4.79 -19.70
CA MET A 1 0.68 4.14 -19.76
C MET A 1 0.49 2.83 -20.52
N GLU A 2 1.19 2.63 -21.62
CA GLU A 2 1.10 1.40 -22.40
C GLU A 2 1.79 0.26 -21.63
N VAL A 3 1.18 -0.94 -21.63
CA VAL A 3 1.69 -2.12 -20.88
C VAL A 3 3.05 -2.56 -21.44
N ASP A 4 3.25 -2.39 -22.75
CA ASP A 4 4.47 -2.82 -23.45
C ASP A 4 5.75 -2.04 -23.04
N THR A 5 5.62 -0.92 -22.34
CA THR A 5 6.76 -0.08 -21.88
C THR A 5 7.00 -0.13 -20.37
N PHE A 6 6.23 -0.94 -19.62
CA PHE A 6 6.37 -0.98 -18.17
C PHE A 6 7.62 -1.76 -17.74
N ASN A 7 8.55 -1.07 -17.08
CA ASN A 7 9.80 -1.65 -16.62
C ASN A 7 9.60 -2.41 -15.29
N ILE A 8 9.27 -3.71 -15.39
CA ILE A 8 9.00 -4.56 -14.23
C ILE A 8 10.20 -4.63 -13.28
N PRO A 9 11.46 -4.89 -13.71
CA PRO A 9 12.61 -4.92 -12.80
C PRO A 9 12.77 -3.63 -11.98
N ARG A 10 12.62 -2.47 -12.62
CA ARG A 10 12.71 -1.18 -11.93
C ARG A 10 11.58 -0.98 -10.93
N PHE A 11 10.38 -1.45 -11.23
CA PHE A 11 9.25 -1.40 -10.31
C PHE A 11 9.45 -2.34 -9.12
N LEU A 12 9.94 -3.57 -9.34
CA LEU A 12 10.26 -4.50 -8.26
C LEU A 12 11.30 -3.92 -7.30
N ALA A 13 12.32 -3.22 -7.82
CA ALA A 13 13.41 -2.66 -7.00
C ALA A 13 12.94 -1.68 -5.91
N VAL A 14 11.82 -0.99 -6.12
CA VAL A 14 11.27 -0.03 -5.14
C VAL A 14 10.27 -0.66 -4.17
N LEU A 15 9.94 -1.94 -4.36
CA LEU A 15 9.02 -2.64 -3.46
C LEU A 15 9.78 -3.18 -2.23
N PRO A 16 9.25 -3.00 -1.00
CA PRO A 16 9.90 -3.48 0.22
C PRO A 16 10.28 -4.96 0.19
N LEU A 17 9.46 -5.78 -0.49
CA LEU A 17 9.67 -7.23 -0.61
C LEU A 17 10.91 -7.58 -1.43
N PHE A 18 11.30 -6.75 -2.39
CA PHE A 18 12.36 -7.00 -3.37
C PHE A 18 13.55 -6.04 -3.26
N SER A 19 13.55 -5.12 -2.30
CA SER A 19 14.54 -4.03 -2.19
C SER A 19 15.98 -4.51 -2.02
N ASP A 20 16.20 -5.71 -1.48
CA ASP A 20 17.53 -6.28 -1.26
C ASP A 20 18.04 -7.13 -2.43
N LEU A 21 17.25 -7.25 -3.51
CA LEU A 21 17.64 -8.04 -4.67
C LEU A 21 18.61 -7.25 -5.57
N SER A 22 19.59 -7.96 -6.08
CA SER A 22 20.50 -7.42 -7.11
C SER A 22 19.76 -7.20 -8.44
N PRO A 23 20.31 -6.36 -9.35
CA PRO A 23 19.70 -6.15 -10.67
C PRO A 23 19.48 -7.44 -11.47
N LEU A 24 20.37 -8.42 -11.31
CA LEU A 24 20.27 -9.73 -11.98
C LEU A 24 19.11 -10.56 -11.41
N GLU A 25 18.95 -10.60 -10.08
CA GLU A 25 17.83 -11.29 -9.41
C GLU A 25 16.50 -10.63 -9.75
N LEU A 26 16.45 -9.29 -9.77
CA LEU A 26 15.26 -8.54 -10.21
C LEU A 26 14.87 -8.85 -11.64
N SER A 27 15.85 -8.93 -12.55
CA SER A 27 15.59 -9.27 -13.96
C SER A 27 15.06 -10.69 -14.12
N ARG A 28 15.52 -11.64 -13.32
CA ARG A 28 15.01 -13.03 -13.31
C ARG A 28 13.63 -13.12 -12.69
N ALA A 29 13.42 -12.51 -11.53
CA ALA A 29 12.10 -12.45 -10.90
C ALA A 29 11.05 -11.82 -11.83
N ALA A 30 11.43 -10.81 -12.59
CA ALA A 30 10.56 -10.16 -13.56
C ALA A 30 10.06 -11.07 -14.69
N GLN A 31 10.81 -12.13 -15.04
CA GLN A 31 10.38 -13.12 -16.04
C GLN A 31 9.14 -13.91 -15.58
N GLY A 32 8.94 -14.04 -14.27
CA GLY A 32 7.75 -14.64 -13.68
C GLY A 32 6.64 -13.64 -13.36
N CYS A 33 6.75 -12.40 -13.82
CA CYS A 33 5.78 -11.36 -13.56
C CYS A 33 4.96 -11.03 -14.81
N GLN A 34 3.68 -10.70 -14.60
CA GLN A 34 2.77 -10.25 -15.63
C GLN A 34 2.00 -9.00 -15.20
N VAL A 35 1.90 -8.01 -16.08
CA VAL A 35 1.05 -6.84 -15.84
C VAL A 35 -0.35 -7.10 -16.38
N ARG A 36 -1.36 -6.98 -15.50
CA ARG A 36 -2.79 -7.15 -15.85
C ARG A 36 -3.51 -5.81 -15.73
N ARG A 37 -4.38 -5.52 -16.69
CA ARG A 37 -5.35 -4.41 -16.63
C ARG A 37 -6.69 -4.95 -16.16
N LEU A 38 -7.24 -4.31 -15.16
CA LEU A 38 -8.53 -4.65 -14.57
C LEU A 38 -9.45 -3.45 -14.66
N ALA A 39 -10.67 -3.67 -15.07
CA ALA A 39 -11.74 -2.70 -14.94
C ALA A 39 -12.23 -2.66 -13.49
N ARG A 40 -12.97 -1.62 -13.14
CA ARG A 40 -13.67 -1.57 -11.85
C ARG A 40 -14.58 -2.78 -11.69
N SER A 41 -14.57 -3.40 -10.51
CA SER A 41 -15.33 -4.59 -10.10
C SER A 41 -14.89 -5.90 -10.76
N ASP A 42 -13.72 -5.93 -11.42
CA ASP A 42 -13.15 -7.19 -11.87
C ASP A 42 -12.67 -8.01 -10.69
N THR A 43 -13.04 -9.29 -10.67
CA THR A 43 -12.53 -10.26 -9.69
C THR A 43 -11.07 -10.60 -10.02
N ILE A 44 -10.22 -10.59 -9.00
CA ILE A 44 -8.81 -10.99 -9.10
C ILE A 44 -8.68 -12.47 -8.75
N PHE A 45 -9.21 -12.86 -7.61
CA PHE A 45 -9.35 -14.26 -7.15
C PHE A 45 -10.50 -14.37 -6.13
N ARG A 46 -10.93 -15.61 -5.88
CA ARG A 46 -11.98 -15.94 -4.91
C ARG A 46 -11.43 -16.76 -3.75
N PHE A 47 -12.10 -16.65 -2.61
CA PHE A 47 -11.88 -17.52 -1.46
C PHE A 47 -11.88 -19.00 -1.88
N GLY A 48 -10.88 -19.78 -1.45
CA GLY A 48 -10.74 -21.20 -1.71
C GLY A 48 -10.04 -21.56 -3.02
N GLU A 49 -9.82 -20.63 -3.94
CA GLU A 49 -9.02 -20.88 -5.14
C GLU A 49 -7.55 -21.14 -4.77
N PRO A 50 -6.82 -21.99 -5.54
CA PRO A 50 -5.39 -22.22 -5.32
C PRO A 50 -4.58 -20.92 -5.44
N CYS A 51 -3.65 -20.69 -4.50
CA CYS A 51 -2.77 -19.53 -4.52
C CYS A 51 -1.49 -19.86 -5.29
N GLU A 52 -1.48 -19.62 -6.60
CA GLU A 52 -0.31 -19.82 -7.48
C GLU A 52 0.44 -18.53 -7.78
N GLU A 53 -0.06 -17.41 -7.31
CA GLU A 53 0.50 -16.10 -7.55
C GLU A 53 0.15 -15.13 -6.42
N PHE A 54 0.99 -14.11 -6.24
CA PHE A 54 0.65 -12.95 -5.44
C PHE A 54 0.66 -11.68 -6.30
N HIS A 55 0.20 -10.59 -5.75
CA HIS A 55 -0.09 -9.40 -6.53
C HIS A 55 0.48 -8.15 -5.90
N VAL A 56 0.82 -7.16 -6.74
CA VAL A 56 1.20 -5.80 -6.34
C VAL A 56 0.39 -4.80 -7.15
N VAL A 57 -0.22 -3.84 -6.49
CA VAL A 57 -0.94 -2.77 -7.17
C VAL A 57 0.05 -1.77 -7.74
N ILE A 58 0.06 -1.58 -9.08
CA ILE A 58 0.85 -0.55 -9.75
C ILE A 58 0.10 0.78 -9.71
N SER A 59 -1.20 0.75 -10.05
CA SER A 59 -2.10 1.91 -9.99
C SER A 59 -3.53 1.45 -9.76
N GLY A 60 -4.38 2.31 -9.24
CA GLY A 60 -5.76 1.96 -8.87
C GLY A 60 -5.85 1.45 -7.45
N GLN A 61 -6.87 0.63 -7.17
CA GLN A 61 -7.15 0.14 -5.82
C GLN A 61 -7.86 -1.21 -5.86
N VAL A 62 -7.51 -2.08 -4.92
CA VAL A 62 -8.09 -3.42 -4.72
C VAL A 62 -8.69 -3.50 -3.31
N LYS A 63 -9.85 -4.14 -3.16
CA LYS A 63 -10.40 -4.55 -1.86
C LYS A 63 -10.15 -6.04 -1.64
N LEU A 64 -9.74 -6.38 -0.43
CA LEU A 64 -9.76 -7.74 0.10
C LEU A 64 -10.95 -7.86 1.05
N PHE A 65 -11.81 -8.86 0.84
CA PHE A 65 -13.04 -8.97 1.58
C PHE A 65 -13.44 -10.42 1.86
N ALA A 66 -14.15 -10.60 2.96
CA ALA A 66 -14.82 -11.83 3.33
C ALA A 66 -16.32 -11.74 3.06
N ILE A 67 -16.94 -12.88 2.78
CA ILE A 67 -18.41 -13.00 2.67
C ILE A 67 -18.85 -13.93 3.79
N SER A 68 -19.80 -13.49 4.62
CA SER A 68 -20.41 -14.31 5.65
C SER A 68 -21.33 -15.38 5.04
N PRO A 69 -21.69 -16.46 5.78
CA PRO A 69 -22.67 -17.44 5.32
C PRO A 69 -24.04 -16.83 4.96
N ALA A 70 -24.38 -15.67 5.55
CA ALA A 70 -25.59 -14.92 5.23
C ALA A 70 -25.44 -13.99 4.02
N GLY A 71 -24.29 -14.02 3.31
CA GLY A 71 -24.05 -13.23 2.11
C GLY A 71 -23.56 -11.79 2.38
N HIS A 72 -23.32 -11.39 3.62
CA HIS A 72 -22.84 -10.05 3.93
C HIS A 72 -21.34 -9.94 3.67
N GLU A 73 -20.95 -8.94 2.89
CA GLU A 73 -19.57 -8.59 2.61
C GLU A 73 -18.97 -7.76 3.76
N LYS A 74 -17.74 -8.10 4.14
CA LYS A 74 -16.90 -7.29 5.02
C LYS A 74 -15.55 -7.02 4.38
N VAL A 75 -15.25 -5.78 4.10
CA VAL A 75 -13.93 -5.36 3.64
C VAL A 75 -12.93 -5.50 4.79
N ILE A 76 -11.86 -6.23 4.53
CA ILE A 76 -10.77 -6.50 5.48
C ILE A 76 -9.62 -5.54 5.24
N GLU A 77 -9.25 -5.33 3.95
CA GLU A 77 -8.13 -4.47 3.58
C GLU A 77 -8.42 -3.74 2.28
N LEU A 78 -7.89 -2.52 2.16
CA LEU A 78 -7.83 -1.74 0.92
C LEU A 78 -6.38 -1.62 0.50
N VAL A 79 -6.04 -2.21 -0.65
CA VAL A 79 -4.69 -2.27 -1.17
C VAL A 79 -4.51 -1.21 -2.24
N GLY A 80 -3.57 -0.30 -2.04
CA GLY A 80 -3.24 0.79 -2.95
C GLY A 80 -1.92 0.60 -3.70
N PRO A 81 -1.51 1.58 -4.52
CA PRO A 81 -0.26 1.53 -5.29
C PRO A 81 0.96 1.24 -4.42
N GLY A 82 1.86 0.39 -4.91
CA GLY A 82 3.08 -0.05 -4.22
C GLY A 82 2.85 -1.09 -3.13
N GLN A 83 1.61 -1.47 -2.83
CA GLN A 83 1.29 -2.47 -1.82
C GLN A 83 1.09 -3.84 -2.47
N SER A 84 1.59 -4.90 -1.82
CA SER A 84 1.39 -6.29 -2.22
C SER A 84 0.33 -6.97 -1.36
N PHE A 85 -0.25 -8.05 -1.88
CA PHE A 85 -1.21 -8.89 -1.15
C PHE A 85 -1.12 -10.34 -1.62
N ALA A 86 -1.58 -11.27 -0.77
CA ALA A 86 -1.55 -12.73 -0.92
C ALA A 86 -0.15 -13.38 -0.90
N GLU A 87 0.94 -12.64 -0.71
CA GLU A 87 2.31 -13.18 -0.68
C GLU A 87 2.54 -14.21 0.43
N ALA A 88 1.91 -14.03 1.60
CA ALA A 88 2.05 -14.98 2.71
C ALA A 88 1.45 -16.36 2.37
N LEU A 89 0.39 -16.40 1.58
CA LEU A 89 -0.28 -17.64 1.18
C LEU A 89 0.57 -18.45 0.21
N MET A 90 1.31 -17.77 -0.67
CA MET A 90 2.23 -18.41 -1.61
C MET A 90 3.23 -19.35 -0.89
N PHE A 91 3.81 -18.90 0.22
CA PHE A 91 4.81 -19.66 0.98
C PHE A 91 4.18 -20.75 1.87
N THR A 92 2.93 -20.59 2.28
CA THR A 92 2.25 -21.55 3.16
C THR A 92 1.53 -22.68 2.42
N GLY A 93 1.46 -22.62 1.09
CA GLY A 93 0.75 -23.59 0.26
C GLY A 93 -0.77 -23.61 0.48
N LYS A 94 -1.32 -22.58 1.09
CA LYS A 94 -2.76 -22.44 1.35
C LYS A 94 -3.45 -21.79 0.15
N SER A 95 -4.74 -22.13 -0.02
CA SER A 95 -5.64 -21.42 -0.91
C SER A 95 -5.89 -19.98 -0.45
N TYR A 96 -6.42 -19.13 -1.33
CA TYR A 96 -6.83 -17.79 -0.96
C TYR A 96 -7.88 -17.82 0.16
N ILE A 97 -7.64 -17.05 1.20
CA ILE A 97 -8.49 -16.98 2.42
C ILE A 97 -9.49 -15.82 2.40
N LEU A 98 -9.43 -14.98 1.39
CA LEU A 98 -10.31 -13.85 1.12
C LEU A 98 -10.67 -13.82 -0.36
N ASN A 99 -11.62 -12.96 -0.72
CA ASN A 99 -11.85 -12.55 -2.11
C ASN A 99 -11.08 -11.27 -2.39
N ALA A 100 -10.68 -11.06 -3.66
CA ALA A 100 -10.05 -9.83 -4.13
C ALA A 100 -10.77 -9.28 -5.36
N GLU A 101 -11.07 -7.98 -5.35
CA GLU A 101 -11.77 -7.27 -6.42
C GLU A 101 -11.19 -5.86 -6.59
N SER A 102 -11.09 -5.40 -7.85
CA SER A 102 -10.68 -4.05 -8.18
C SER A 102 -11.77 -3.02 -7.85
N LEU A 103 -11.44 -1.97 -7.10
CA LEU A 103 -12.36 -0.87 -6.78
C LEU A 103 -12.40 0.22 -7.84
N THR A 104 -11.35 0.31 -8.63
CA THR A 104 -11.17 1.28 -9.72
C THR A 104 -10.56 0.58 -10.92
N ASN A 105 -10.40 1.27 -12.05
CA ASN A 105 -9.51 0.79 -13.10
C ASN A 105 -8.11 0.61 -12.51
N THR A 106 -7.61 -0.62 -12.50
CA THR A 106 -6.41 -1.01 -11.77
C THR A 106 -5.39 -1.63 -12.72
N LEU A 107 -4.13 -1.24 -12.54
CA LEU A 107 -2.99 -1.92 -13.13
C LEU A 107 -2.34 -2.77 -12.04
N LEU A 108 -2.27 -4.07 -12.25
CA LEU A 108 -1.82 -5.06 -11.29
C LEU A 108 -0.59 -5.78 -11.82
N LEU A 109 0.46 -5.87 -11.02
CA LEU A 109 1.57 -6.79 -11.26
C LEU A 109 1.24 -8.11 -10.56
N THR A 110 1.21 -9.18 -11.31
CA THR A 110 1.06 -10.55 -10.83
C THR A 110 2.43 -11.21 -10.80
N VAL A 111 2.81 -11.86 -9.71
CA VAL A 111 4.11 -12.54 -9.52
C VAL A 111 3.87 -14.02 -9.29
N SER A 112 4.43 -14.85 -10.18
CA SER A 112 4.28 -16.31 -10.14
C SER A 112 5.00 -16.92 -8.93
N LYS A 113 4.30 -17.77 -8.17
CA LYS A 113 4.87 -18.62 -7.13
C LYS A 113 6.00 -19.49 -7.64
N HIS A 114 5.81 -20.12 -8.80
CA HIS A 114 6.81 -21.00 -9.41
C HIS A 114 8.12 -20.25 -9.70
N ALA A 115 8.05 -19.02 -10.20
CA ALA A 115 9.23 -18.22 -10.50
C ALA A 115 10.03 -17.85 -9.23
N ILE A 116 9.32 -17.51 -8.15
CA ILE A 116 9.96 -17.21 -6.86
C ILE A 116 10.60 -18.48 -6.26
N LEU A 117 9.92 -19.61 -6.29
CA LEU A 117 10.46 -20.87 -5.80
C LEU A 117 11.69 -21.33 -6.59
N ALA A 118 11.67 -21.17 -7.92
CA ALA A 118 12.83 -21.46 -8.78
C ALA A 118 14.05 -20.59 -8.45
N GLU A 119 13.86 -19.31 -8.08
CA GLU A 119 14.96 -18.45 -7.63
C GLU A 119 15.49 -18.87 -6.25
N ILE A 120 14.63 -19.32 -5.33
CA ILE A 120 15.04 -19.86 -4.03
C ILE A 120 15.87 -21.16 -4.21
N GLU A 121 15.44 -22.04 -5.11
CA GLU A 121 16.16 -23.31 -5.41
C GLU A 121 17.52 -23.01 -6.04
N ARG A 122 17.62 -21.98 -6.87
CA ARG A 122 18.87 -21.56 -7.52
C ARG A 122 19.89 -20.95 -6.55
N ASP A 123 19.42 -20.08 -5.67
CA ASP A 123 20.24 -19.42 -4.64
C ASP A 123 19.44 -19.31 -3.32
N PRO A 124 19.70 -20.19 -2.34
CA PRO A 124 19.02 -20.15 -1.05
C PRO A 124 19.11 -18.79 -0.32
N ARG A 125 20.12 -17.95 -0.63
CA ARG A 125 20.22 -16.59 -0.06
C ARG A 125 19.09 -15.68 -0.52
N PHE A 126 18.45 -15.99 -1.66
CA PHE A 126 17.26 -15.28 -2.12
C PHE A 126 16.13 -15.37 -1.09
N SER A 127 15.95 -16.52 -0.42
CA SER A 127 14.95 -16.67 0.64
C SER A 127 15.20 -15.73 1.82
N MET A 128 16.46 -15.51 2.21
CA MET A 128 16.81 -14.59 3.30
C MET A 128 16.44 -13.14 2.94
N LYS A 129 16.66 -12.74 1.69
CA LYS A 129 16.26 -11.41 1.19
C LYS A 129 14.73 -11.23 1.19
N MET A 130 13.99 -12.27 0.76
CA MET A 130 12.52 -12.27 0.82
C MET A 130 12.01 -12.20 2.26
N LEU A 131 12.61 -12.96 3.20
CA LEU A 131 12.27 -12.88 4.61
C LEU A 131 12.54 -11.49 5.20
N ALA A 132 13.65 -10.86 4.86
CA ALA A 132 13.94 -9.48 5.26
C ALA A 132 12.87 -8.51 4.75
N GLY A 133 12.43 -8.66 3.50
CA GLY A 133 11.33 -7.87 2.91
C GLY A 133 10.00 -8.06 3.63
N ILE A 134 9.63 -9.32 3.92
CA ILE A 134 8.41 -9.65 4.69
C ILE A 134 8.49 -9.07 6.11
N SER A 135 9.65 -9.17 6.76
CA SER A 135 9.87 -8.63 8.10
C SER A 135 9.71 -7.11 8.14
N ARG A 136 10.26 -6.39 7.15
CA ARG A 136 10.05 -4.93 7.04
C ARG A 136 8.58 -4.58 6.88
N ARG A 137 7.84 -5.34 6.07
CA ARG A 137 6.40 -5.14 5.91
C ARG A 137 5.65 -5.38 7.21
N LEU A 138 5.98 -6.46 7.94
CA LEU A 138 5.38 -6.76 9.25
C LEU A 138 5.64 -5.63 10.25
N HIS A 139 6.88 -5.13 10.34
CA HIS A 139 7.19 -3.98 11.19
C HIS A 139 6.38 -2.74 10.81
N GLY A 140 6.21 -2.47 9.51
CA GLY A 140 5.35 -1.38 9.04
C GLY A 140 3.89 -1.54 9.47
N LEU A 141 3.34 -2.76 9.39
CA LEU A 141 1.97 -3.05 9.86
C LEU A 141 1.83 -2.89 11.38
N ILE A 142 2.82 -3.34 12.16
CA ILE A 142 2.83 -3.14 13.62
C ILE A 142 2.83 -1.65 13.94
N HIS A 143 3.67 -0.86 13.27
CA HIS A 143 3.71 0.58 13.46
C HIS A 143 2.38 1.25 13.08
N ASP A 144 1.73 0.80 12.00
CA ASP A 144 0.38 1.28 11.60
C ASP A 144 -0.68 0.95 12.68
N ILE A 145 -0.60 -0.23 13.32
CA ILE A 145 -1.49 -0.63 14.43
C ILE A 145 -1.21 0.21 15.68
N GLU A 146 0.05 0.38 16.06
CA GLU A 146 0.44 1.23 17.19
C GLU A 146 -0.05 2.67 17.01
N SER A 147 0.20 3.23 15.82
CA SER A 147 -0.30 4.56 15.45
C SER A 147 -1.81 4.64 15.53
N GLY A 148 -2.52 3.60 15.07
CA GLY A 148 -3.98 3.52 15.15
C GLY A 148 -4.53 3.41 16.56
N ALA A 149 -3.80 2.73 17.46
CA ALA A 149 -4.23 2.48 18.84
C ALA A 149 -3.86 3.60 19.83
N LEU A 150 -2.70 4.24 19.61
CA LEU A 150 -2.13 5.21 20.55
C LEU A 150 -2.35 6.68 20.13
N HIS A 151 -2.66 6.93 18.85
CA HIS A 151 -2.82 8.28 18.33
C HIS A 151 -4.29 8.69 18.18
N SER A 152 -4.58 9.95 18.49
CA SER A 152 -5.89 10.55 18.20
C SER A 152 -6.18 10.57 16.69
N GLY A 153 -7.44 10.73 16.31
CA GLY A 153 -7.79 10.83 14.89
C GLY A 153 -7.05 11.97 14.17
N VAL A 154 -6.79 13.08 14.86
CA VAL A 154 -6.01 14.21 14.33
C VAL A 154 -4.55 13.79 14.09
N GLN A 155 -3.93 13.12 15.06
CA GLN A 155 -2.55 12.63 14.96
C GLN A 155 -2.39 11.63 13.80
N ARG A 156 -3.37 10.75 13.58
CA ARG A 156 -3.36 9.79 12.46
C ARG A 156 -3.43 10.49 11.11
N VAL A 157 -4.23 11.55 10.99
CA VAL A 157 -4.30 12.37 9.76
C VAL A 157 -2.98 13.09 9.52
N ILE A 158 -2.39 13.71 10.55
CA ILE A 158 -1.09 14.39 10.47
C ILE A 158 0.01 13.40 10.07
N GLY A 159 0.08 12.25 10.73
CA GLY A 159 1.04 11.18 10.40
C GLY A 159 0.90 10.69 8.95
N TYR A 160 -0.33 10.57 8.45
CA TYR A 160 -0.57 10.23 7.04
C TYR A 160 -0.03 11.30 6.07
N LEU A 161 -0.25 12.57 6.37
CA LEU A 161 0.21 13.68 5.53
C LEU A 161 1.74 13.83 5.50
N LEU A 162 2.42 13.44 6.60
CA LEU A 162 3.88 13.55 6.73
C LEU A 162 4.63 12.26 6.33
N ARG A 163 3.94 11.14 6.10
CA ARG A 163 4.51 9.79 5.95
C ARG A 163 5.55 9.65 4.83
N ASP A 164 5.31 10.28 3.68
CA ASP A 164 6.15 10.12 2.50
C ASP A 164 7.21 11.24 2.38
N ASN A 165 7.26 12.11 3.39
CA ASN A 165 8.21 13.20 3.44
C ASN A 165 9.00 13.05 4.74
N GLU A 166 10.24 12.54 4.65
CA GLU A 166 11.19 12.61 5.76
C GLU A 166 11.39 14.09 6.10
N VAL A 167 10.77 14.52 7.19
CA VAL A 167 11.04 15.83 7.78
C VAL A 167 12.46 15.75 8.34
N GLN A 168 13.46 16.07 7.51
CA GLN A 168 14.84 16.19 7.98
C GLN A 168 14.87 17.32 9.03
N ASP A 169 15.33 16.98 10.23
CA ASP A 169 15.59 17.97 11.26
C ASP A 169 16.53 19.06 10.72
N GLY A 170 15.99 20.25 10.51
CA GLY A 170 16.78 21.43 10.14
C GLY A 170 16.36 22.20 8.89
N VAL A 171 15.44 21.72 8.05
CA VAL A 171 14.94 22.50 6.90
C VAL A 171 13.60 23.14 7.26
N THR A 172 13.66 24.35 7.80
CA THR A 172 12.50 25.21 8.03
C THR A 172 12.15 25.90 6.72
N GLY A 173 10.91 25.70 6.22
CA GLY A 173 10.30 26.56 5.20
C GLY A 173 9.99 25.93 3.84
N GLU A 174 10.22 24.65 3.62
CA GLU A 174 9.74 24.01 2.38
C GLU A 174 8.25 23.67 2.46
N VAL A 175 7.48 24.21 1.51
CA VAL A 175 6.08 23.86 1.32
C VAL A 175 6.02 22.47 0.68
N ILE A 176 5.53 21.49 1.43
CA ILE A 176 5.37 20.12 0.96
C ILE A 176 3.98 19.96 0.35
N THR A 177 3.89 19.47 -0.88
CA THR A 177 2.59 19.18 -1.52
C THR A 177 2.35 17.66 -1.51
N VAL A 178 1.27 17.24 -0.86
CA VAL A 178 0.80 15.86 -0.79
C VAL A 178 -0.41 15.69 -1.69
N SER A 179 -0.27 15.00 -2.81
CA SER A 179 -1.40 14.64 -3.66
C SER A 179 -2.10 13.40 -3.11
N LEU A 180 -3.40 13.51 -2.79
CA LEU A 180 -4.17 12.38 -2.31
C LEU A 180 -4.39 11.37 -3.46
N PRO A 181 -3.77 10.17 -3.39
CA PRO A 181 -3.78 9.20 -4.49
C PRO A 181 -5.16 8.58 -4.72
N VAL A 182 -6.02 8.63 -3.70
CA VAL A 182 -7.36 8.01 -3.67
C VAL A 182 -8.38 8.95 -3.05
N THR A 183 -9.63 8.52 -2.94
CA THR A 183 -10.69 9.35 -2.35
C THR A 183 -10.46 9.59 -0.85
N LYS A 184 -10.97 10.71 -0.32
CA LYS A 184 -10.93 11.00 1.13
C LYS A 184 -11.58 9.89 1.95
N ALA A 185 -12.66 9.25 1.44
CA ALA A 185 -13.32 8.13 2.09
C ALA A 185 -12.39 6.91 2.23
N THR A 186 -11.59 6.62 1.22
CA THR A 186 -10.62 5.54 1.23
C THR A 186 -9.51 5.77 2.25
N ILE A 187 -8.98 7.01 2.32
CA ILE A 187 -7.95 7.37 3.29
C ILE A 187 -8.52 7.32 4.72
N ALA A 188 -9.72 7.85 4.92
CA ALA A 188 -10.41 7.78 6.20
C ALA A 188 -10.55 6.34 6.69
N SER A 189 -11.01 5.42 5.82
CA SER A 189 -11.12 3.99 6.15
C SER A 189 -9.77 3.38 6.54
N ARG A 190 -8.70 3.71 5.81
CA ARG A 190 -7.33 3.25 6.14
C ARG A 190 -6.86 3.76 7.51
N LEU A 191 -7.22 4.97 7.87
CA LEU A 191 -6.90 5.58 9.16
C LEU A 191 -7.88 5.17 10.28
N SER A 192 -8.82 4.25 10.02
CA SER A 192 -9.91 3.87 10.94
C SER A 192 -10.72 5.08 11.41
N LEU A 193 -11.04 5.98 10.48
CA LEU A 193 -11.84 7.17 10.67
C LEU A 193 -13.08 7.14 9.76
N THR A 194 -14.13 7.89 10.11
CA THR A 194 -15.22 8.14 9.17
C THR A 194 -14.81 9.23 8.16
N PRO A 195 -15.37 9.22 6.93
CA PRO A 195 -15.08 10.25 5.92
C PRO A 195 -15.40 11.66 6.40
N GLU A 196 -16.46 11.80 7.21
CA GLU A 196 -16.92 13.06 7.80
C GLU A 196 -15.87 13.58 8.80
N TYR A 197 -15.39 12.68 9.69
CA TYR A 197 -14.39 13.05 10.68
C TYR A 197 -13.07 13.41 10.02
N PHE A 198 -12.61 12.62 9.02
CA PHE A 198 -11.40 12.95 8.23
C PHE A 198 -11.51 14.33 7.58
N SER A 199 -12.66 14.62 6.95
CA SER A 199 -12.92 15.92 6.33
C SER A 199 -12.97 17.07 7.35
N LYS A 200 -13.51 16.81 8.56
CA LYS A 200 -13.52 17.77 9.66
C LYS A 200 -12.10 18.10 10.12
N VAL A 201 -11.25 17.08 10.31
CA VAL A 201 -9.85 17.28 10.72
C VAL A 201 -9.09 18.09 9.66
N LEU A 202 -9.23 17.76 8.37
CA LEU A 202 -8.57 18.53 7.31
C LEU A 202 -8.99 20.01 7.34
N ARG A 203 -10.27 20.30 7.54
CA ARG A 203 -10.77 21.69 7.64
C ARG A 203 -10.23 22.39 8.88
N GLU A 204 -10.16 21.70 10.02
CA GLU A 204 -9.56 22.23 11.25
C GLU A 204 -8.08 22.60 11.04
N LEU A 205 -7.29 21.74 10.40
CA LEU A 205 -5.89 22.03 10.08
C LEU A 205 -5.73 23.20 9.10
N GLU A 206 -6.67 23.37 8.16
CA GLU A 206 -6.70 24.49 7.23
C GLU A 206 -7.05 25.81 7.94
N GLU A 207 -8.04 25.81 8.83
CA GLU A 207 -8.42 26.97 9.66
C GLU A 207 -7.26 27.42 10.55
N GLN A 208 -6.44 26.47 11.04
CA GLN A 208 -5.21 26.74 11.81
C GLN A 208 -4.03 27.18 10.92
N LYS A 209 -4.22 27.31 9.60
CA LYS A 209 -3.19 27.66 8.62
C LYS A 209 -1.96 26.73 8.67
N LEU A 210 -2.19 25.46 8.91
CA LEU A 210 -1.16 24.43 8.89
C LEU A 210 -1.06 23.77 7.52
N ILE A 211 -2.20 23.72 6.81
CA ILE A 211 -2.30 23.19 5.45
C ILE A 211 -3.17 24.11 4.58
N GLU A 212 -3.07 23.95 3.27
CA GLU A 212 -3.98 24.48 2.27
C GLU A 212 -4.53 23.33 1.43
N ILE A 213 -5.84 23.32 1.13
CA ILE A 213 -6.49 22.26 0.37
C ILE A 213 -6.86 22.78 -1.01
N ASP A 214 -6.24 22.18 -2.06
CA ASP A 214 -6.64 22.42 -3.45
C ASP A 214 -7.09 21.09 -4.08
N LYS A 215 -8.40 20.84 -4.07
CA LYS A 215 -9.05 19.62 -4.60
C LYS A 215 -8.48 18.33 -3.99
N ARG A 216 -7.47 17.72 -4.66
CA ARG A 216 -6.77 16.50 -4.22
C ARG A 216 -5.40 16.78 -3.65
N ASP A 217 -4.91 17.99 -3.80
CA ASP A 217 -3.59 18.38 -3.33
C ASP A 217 -3.73 19.09 -1.97
N ILE A 218 -2.89 18.67 -1.04
CA ILE A 218 -2.78 19.26 0.30
C ILE A 218 -1.38 19.84 0.41
N ARG A 219 -1.29 21.15 0.54
CA ARG A 219 -0.03 21.87 0.73
C ARG A 219 0.21 22.03 2.23
N ILE A 220 1.27 21.47 2.74
CA ILE A 220 1.71 21.63 4.13
C ILE A 220 2.54 22.90 4.19
N ILE A 221 2.06 23.88 4.96
CA ILE A 221 2.68 25.22 5.06
C ILE A 221 3.91 25.17 5.97
N ASP A 222 3.81 24.41 7.07
CA ASP A 222 4.90 24.25 8.05
C ASP A 222 4.80 22.85 8.66
N ALA A 223 5.68 21.94 8.23
CA ALA A 223 5.67 20.54 8.67
C ALA A 223 6.00 20.38 10.15
N GLN A 224 6.89 21.21 10.71
CA GLN A 224 7.23 21.14 12.13
C GLN A 224 6.08 21.62 13.03
N ARG A 225 5.41 22.70 12.61
CA ARG A 225 4.24 23.20 13.33
C ARG A 225 3.07 22.23 13.25
N LEU A 226 2.88 21.58 12.08
CA LEU A 226 1.89 20.53 11.89
C LEU A 226 2.16 19.33 12.80
N LEU A 227 3.41 18.87 12.91
CA LEU A 227 3.81 17.79 13.80
C LEU A 227 3.51 18.13 15.27
N ARG A 228 3.85 19.33 15.72
CA ARG A 228 3.60 19.78 17.09
C ARG A 228 2.11 19.90 17.43
N TYR A 229 1.29 20.28 16.47
CA TYR A 229 -0.17 20.37 16.65
C TYR A 229 -0.79 19.01 16.97
N GLY A 230 -0.24 17.93 16.43
CA GLY A 230 -0.67 16.58 16.73
C GLY A 230 -0.34 16.07 18.13
N VAL A 231 0.57 16.72 18.85
CA VAL A 231 1.05 16.27 20.18
C VAL A 231 0.26 16.91 21.34
N GLN A 232 -0.60 17.88 21.05
CA GLN A 232 -1.54 18.48 22.03
C GLN A 232 -2.85 17.69 22.06
#